data_3a9a913f9705f4ce7a4b8625dd41ef62
#
_entry.id   3a9a913f9705f4ce7a4b8625dd41ef62
#
_cell.length_a   1.000
_cell.length_b   1.000
_cell.length_c   1.000
_cell.angle_alpha   90.00
_cell.angle_beta   90.00
_cell.angle_gamma   90.00
#
_symmetry.space_group_name_H-M   'P 1'
#
loop_
_entity.id
_entity.type
_entity.pdbx_description
1 polymer ?
#
loop_
_entity_poly.entity_id
_entity_poly.type
_entity_poly.pdbx_seq_one_letter_code
_entity_poly.pdbx_strand_id
1 'polypeptide(L)'
;MASGDLNFYNDFISYTDAMLPGVRLPQINIEEKYYKKLGIPVESDNFTFLKSLCYASLINKSSDYTNRLEMELDIFKELDFVDYVLLNWDILNFCHENSIPTGPGRGSAAGSLVLFVVGVTKVDPIKYGLFFERFVSRSRAKKIIKDGITYLDGSLLPDVDNDISYDRRAEVIKYIENKHAGKTSKILTLNTLSSKLCIKECGKIVGSFSETEVNEVSDFIPKQFGRVFDLEEAYKAEDRFRAWVDINKHVYEIACKLQGINKNTGVHPSGIAISYYDIEEVCPVQKTSEG
;
A
#
# COMPACT_ATOMS: atom_id res chain seq x y z
N MET A 1 31.79 1.02 -25.31
CA MET A 1 31.30 1.85 -24.20
C MET A 1 31.18 3.26 -24.74
N ALA A 2 29.98 3.79 -24.90
CA ALA A 2 29.79 5.17 -25.26
C ALA A 2 30.38 6.03 -24.14
N SER A 3 31.21 7.02 -24.50
CA SER A 3 31.66 8.04 -23.60
C SER A 3 30.39 8.76 -23.08
N GLY A 4 29.92 8.38 -21.90
CA GLY A 4 28.77 9.04 -21.29
C GLY A 4 29.08 10.50 -21.14
N ASP A 5 28.18 11.32 -21.62
CA ASP A 5 28.27 12.77 -21.46
C ASP A 5 28.26 13.06 -19.94
N LEU A 6 29.42 13.52 -19.42
CA LEU A 6 29.55 13.88 -18.00
C LEU A 6 28.54 14.96 -17.59
N ASN A 7 28.05 15.77 -18.54
CA ASN A 7 27.00 16.75 -18.30
C ASN A 7 25.68 16.09 -17.92
N PHE A 8 25.34 14.95 -18.56
CA PHE A 8 24.14 14.21 -18.19
C PHE A 8 24.17 13.75 -16.71
N TYR A 9 25.32 13.29 -16.21
CA TYR A 9 25.45 12.93 -14.79
C TYR A 9 25.41 14.13 -13.86
N ASN A 10 25.99 15.25 -14.27
CA ASN A 10 25.91 16.51 -13.49
C ASN A 10 24.49 17.06 -13.45
N ASP A 11 23.76 17.01 -14.55
CA ASP A 11 22.35 17.37 -14.60
C ASP A 11 21.51 16.45 -13.72
N PHE A 12 21.77 15.13 -13.75
CA PHE A 12 21.09 14.15 -12.90
C PHE A 12 21.36 14.37 -11.42
N ILE A 13 22.57 14.75 -11.04
CA ILE A 13 22.93 15.08 -9.64
C ILE A 13 22.23 16.38 -9.18
N SER A 14 22.04 17.36 -10.07
CA SER A 14 21.32 18.59 -9.73
C SER A 14 19.82 18.38 -9.50
N TYR A 15 19.23 17.28 -9.98
CA TYR A 15 17.84 16.90 -9.71
C TYR A 15 17.60 16.30 -8.31
N THR A 16 18.63 16.10 -7.49
CA THR A 16 18.44 15.66 -6.09
C THR A 16 17.60 16.65 -5.27
N ASP A 17 17.61 17.94 -5.63
CA ASP A 17 16.75 18.95 -5.03
C ASP A 17 15.28 18.88 -5.49
N ALA A 18 14.99 18.11 -6.53
CA ALA A 18 13.63 17.89 -7.04
C ALA A 18 12.86 16.81 -6.26
N MET A 19 13.50 16.12 -5.32
CA MET A 19 12.80 15.15 -4.47
C MET A 19 11.74 15.84 -3.62
N LEU A 20 10.53 15.32 -3.67
CA LEU A 20 9.44 15.81 -2.83
C LEU A 20 9.79 15.55 -1.35
N PRO A 21 9.56 16.53 -0.46
CA PRO A 21 9.94 16.42 0.94
C PRO A 21 9.08 15.43 1.72
N GLY A 22 8.02 14.90 1.11
CA GLY A 22 7.09 13.95 1.70
C GLY A 22 5.98 13.58 0.72
N VAL A 23 4.94 12.94 1.22
CA VAL A 23 3.76 12.54 0.45
C VAL A 23 2.79 13.70 0.35
N ARG A 24 2.31 13.99 -0.85
CA ARG A 24 1.15 14.84 -1.10
C ARG A 24 -0.04 13.95 -1.43
N LEU A 25 -1.09 14.05 -0.61
CA LEU A 25 -2.30 13.25 -0.83
C LEU A 25 -3.02 13.66 -2.11
N PRO A 26 -3.56 12.72 -2.89
CA PRO A 26 -4.36 13.04 -4.07
C PRO A 26 -5.61 13.81 -3.66
N GLN A 27 -5.99 14.81 -4.46
CA GLN A 27 -7.28 15.47 -4.31
C GLN A 27 -8.36 14.61 -4.93
N ILE A 28 -9.51 14.57 -4.28
CA ILE A 28 -10.68 13.87 -4.80
C ILE A 28 -11.71 14.87 -5.34
N ASN A 29 -12.18 14.58 -6.56
CA ASN A 29 -13.31 15.28 -7.15
C ASN A 29 -14.58 14.47 -6.88
N ILE A 30 -15.49 15.06 -6.11
CA ILE A 30 -16.78 14.46 -5.77
C ILE A 30 -17.80 14.81 -6.87
N GLU A 31 -18.59 13.84 -7.31
CA GLU A 31 -19.64 14.05 -8.31
C GLU A 31 -20.75 14.93 -7.75
N GLU A 32 -21.27 15.85 -8.57
CA GLU A 32 -22.36 16.78 -8.18
C GLU A 32 -23.59 16.09 -7.59
N LYS A 33 -23.90 14.87 -8.03
CA LYS A 33 -25.04 14.12 -7.53
C LYS A 33 -25.03 13.93 -6.01
N TYR A 34 -23.84 13.82 -5.42
CA TYR A 34 -23.69 13.63 -3.96
C TYR A 34 -23.90 14.93 -3.19
N TYR A 35 -23.44 16.08 -3.72
CA TYR A 35 -23.76 17.39 -3.13
C TYR A 35 -25.26 17.65 -3.12
N LYS A 36 -25.92 17.37 -4.25
CA LYS A 36 -27.38 17.50 -4.38
C LYS A 36 -28.13 16.59 -3.41
N LYS A 37 -27.64 15.34 -3.21
CA LYS A 37 -28.22 14.37 -2.26
C LYS A 37 -28.11 14.86 -0.82
N LEU A 38 -27.04 15.58 -0.48
CA LEU A 38 -26.82 16.14 0.86
C LEU A 38 -27.47 17.52 1.03
N GLY A 39 -27.98 18.13 -0.02
CA GLY A 39 -28.60 19.48 0.03
C GLY A 39 -27.59 20.59 0.30
N ILE A 40 -26.34 20.43 -0.12
CA ILE A 40 -25.27 21.43 0.03
C ILE A 40 -24.81 21.97 -1.34
N PRO A 41 -24.26 23.21 -1.40
CA PRO A 41 -23.72 23.77 -2.64
C PRO A 41 -22.62 22.90 -3.24
N VAL A 42 -22.57 22.80 -4.58
CA VAL A 42 -21.57 21.99 -5.31
C VAL A 42 -20.15 22.56 -5.14
N GLU A 43 -20.02 23.85 -4.92
CA GLU A 43 -18.77 24.56 -4.65
C GLU A 43 -18.26 24.41 -3.22
N SER A 44 -18.96 23.67 -2.35
CA SER A 44 -18.51 23.42 -0.98
C SER A 44 -17.20 22.68 -0.97
N ASP A 45 -16.32 23.02 -0.04
CA ASP A 45 -15.04 22.31 0.14
C ASP A 45 -15.24 20.85 0.63
N ASN A 46 -14.21 20.04 0.46
CA ASN A 46 -14.24 18.62 0.81
C ASN A 46 -14.49 18.38 2.31
N PHE A 47 -14.07 19.29 3.19
CA PHE A 47 -14.37 19.19 4.61
C PHE A 47 -15.86 19.40 4.91
N THR A 48 -16.47 20.41 4.31
CA THR A 48 -17.90 20.67 4.42
C THR A 48 -18.70 19.48 3.88
N PHE A 49 -18.28 18.91 2.75
CA PHE A 49 -18.89 17.70 2.20
C PHE A 49 -18.78 16.51 3.18
N LEU A 50 -17.58 16.20 3.68
CA LEU A 50 -17.37 15.09 4.61
C LEU A 50 -18.20 15.26 5.88
N LYS A 51 -18.21 16.47 6.45
CA LYS A 51 -19.00 16.77 7.65
C LYS A 51 -20.50 16.55 7.40
N SER A 52 -21.01 17.06 6.29
CA SER A 52 -22.42 16.90 5.90
C SER A 52 -22.78 15.44 5.65
N LEU A 53 -21.91 14.68 5.00
CA LEU A 53 -22.06 13.25 4.78
C LEU A 53 -22.15 12.47 6.11
N CYS A 54 -21.26 12.79 7.05
CA CYS A 54 -21.26 12.17 8.37
C CYS A 54 -22.56 12.44 9.13
N TYR A 55 -23.01 13.69 9.17
CA TYR A 55 -24.26 14.03 9.87
C TYR A 55 -25.51 13.45 9.21
N ALA A 56 -25.54 13.35 7.89
CA ALA A 56 -26.63 12.70 7.17
C ALA A 56 -26.69 11.19 7.42
N SER A 57 -25.55 10.56 7.65
CA SER A 57 -25.42 9.11 7.86
C SER A 57 -25.44 8.69 9.32
N LEU A 58 -25.25 9.62 10.28
CA LEU A 58 -25.23 9.33 11.71
C LEU A 58 -26.60 8.95 12.23
N ILE A 59 -26.79 7.69 12.57
CA ILE A 59 -28.07 7.15 13.10
C ILE A 59 -28.21 7.50 14.58
N ASN A 60 -27.19 7.21 15.39
CA ASN A 60 -27.21 7.51 16.82
C ASN A 60 -26.68 8.93 17.08
N LYS A 61 -27.58 9.81 17.54
CA LYS A 61 -27.29 11.23 17.79
C LYS A 61 -27.07 11.55 19.28
N SER A 62 -26.72 10.54 20.09
CA SER A 62 -26.34 10.81 21.50
C SER A 62 -25.06 11.66 21.60
N SER A 63 -24.85 12.27 22.75
CA SER A 63 -23.69 13.13 22.99
C SER A 63 -22.36 12.40 22.76
N ASP A 64 -22.28 11.12 23.08
CA ASP A 64 -21.05 10.33 22.92
C ASP A 64 -20.66 10.20 21.43
N TYR A 65 -21.65 9.94 20.57
CA TYR A 65 -21.43 9.83 19.14
C TYR A 65 -21.13 11.20 18.50
N THR A 66 -21.89 12.24 18.87
CA THR A 66 -21.69 13.57 18.29
C THR A 66 -20.37 14.19 18.71
N ASN A 67 -19.99 14.08 20.00
CA ASN A 67 -18.71 14.59 20.48
C ASN A 67 -17.53 13.85 19.87
N ARG A 68 -17.62 12.52 19.75
CA ARG A 68 -16.59 11.71 19.11
C ARG A 68 -16.46 12.07 17.62
N LEU A 69 -17.57 12.25 16.90
CA LEU A 69 -17.59 12.61 15.49
C LEU A 69 -16.92 13.96 15.25
N GLU A 70 -17.29 14.99 16.03
CA GLU A 70 -16.67 16.33 15.91
C GLU A 70 -15.17 16.27 16.20
N MET A 71 -14.78 15.57 17.26
CA MET A 71 -13.36 15.41 17.60
C MET A 71 -12.55 14.77 16.46
N GLU A 72 -13.07 13.72 15.83
CA GLU A 72 -12.39 13.05 14.72
C GLU A 72 -12.34 13.93 13.47
N LEU A 73 -13.44 14.62 13.13
CA LEU A 73 -13.50 15.56 12.00
C LEU A 73 -12.48 16.69 12.14
N ASP A 74 -12.38 17.27 13.36
CA ASP A 74 -11.40 18.32 13.64
C ASP A 74 -9.97 17.82 13.45
N ILE A 75 -9.67 16.60 13.91
CA ILE A 75 -8.34 16.00 13.73
C ILE A 75 -8.05 15.72 12.25
N PHE A 76 -9.00 15.18 11.48
CA PHE A 76 -8.80 14.97 10.04
C PHE A 76 -8.57 16.29 9.29
N LYS A 77 -9.28 17.36 9.64
CA LYS A 77 -9.06 18.68 9.09
C LYS A 77 -7.68 19.24 9.45
N GLU A 78 -7.31 19.19 10.72
CA GLU A 78 -6.01 19.64 11.23
C GLU A 78 -4.83 18.95 10.54
N LEU A 79 -4.98 17.65 10.24
CA LEU A 79 -3.95 16.80 9.66
C LEU A 79 -3.97 16.73 8.13
N ASP A 80 -4.89 17.43 7.45
CA ASP A 80 -5.12 17.38 6.00
C ASP A 80 -5.48 15.97 5.48
N PHE A 81 -6.19 15.15 6.28
CA PHE A 81 -6.60 13.79 5.92
C PHE A 81 -8.01 13.71 5.33
N VAL A 82 -8.68 14.84 5.13
CA VAL A 82 -10.05 14.88 4.59
C VAL A 82 -10.14 14.17 3.24
N ASP A 83 -9.26 14.50 2.30
CA ASP A 83 -9.24 13.89 0.97
C ASP A 83 -8.91 12.39 1.03
N TYR A 84 -8.07 11.96 1.96
CA TYR A 84 -7.78 10.56 2.18
C TYR A 84 -9.00 9.76 2.65
N VAL A 85 -9.77 10.31 3.59
CA VAL A 85 -11.03 9.72 4.04
C VAL A 85 -12.03 9.63 2.90
N LEU A 86 -12.17 10.72 2.13
CA LEU A 86 -13.10 10.80 1.00
C LEU A 86 -12.70 9.89 -0.16
N LEU A 87 -11.41 9.68 -0.40
CA LEU A 87 -10.92 8.73 -1.38
C LEU A 87 -11.37 7.29 -1.03
N ASN A 88 -11.21 6.90 0.23
CA ASN A 88 -11.66 5.59 0.71
C ASN A 88 -13.18 5.46 0.64
N TRP A 89 -13.90 6.51 1.05
CA TRP A 89 -15.36 6.56 0.93
C TRP A 89 -15.82 6.39 -0.53
N ASP A 90 -15.22 7.11 -1.46
CA ASP A 90 -15.59 7.08 -2.87
C ASP A 90 -15.45 5.68 -3.49
N ILE A 91 -14.32 5.01 -3.22
CA ILE A 91 -14.07 3.64 -3.69
C ILE A 91 -15.11 2.67 -3.14
N LEU A 92 -15.39 2.75 -1.83
CA LEU A 92 -16.34 1.84 -1.21
C LEU A 92 -17.79 2.20 -1.55
N ASN A 93 -18.11 3.48 -1.74
CA ASN A 93 -19.41 3.91 -2.22
C ASN A 93 -19.69 3.39 -3.64
N PHE A 94 -18.67 3.43 -4.52
CA PHE A 94 -18.77 2.77 -5.83
C PHE A 94 -19.07 1.28 -5.68
N CYS A 95 -18.40 0.59 -4.76
CA CYS A 95 -18.69 -0.82 -4.49
C CYS A 95 -20.14 -1.02 -4.04
N HIS A 96 -20.63 -0.21 -3.12
CA HIS A 96 -22.00 -0.30 -2.59
C HIS A 96 -23.05 -0.01 -3.67
N GLU A 97 -22.87 1.04 -4.47
CA GLU A 97 -23.79 1.40 -5.56
C GLU A 97 -23.87 0.32 -6.65
N ASN A 98 -22.78 -0.43 -6.84
CA ASN A 98 -22.72 -1.53 -7.82
C ASN A 98 -22.93 -2.92 -7.20
N SER A 99 -23.37 -3.00 -5.95
CA SER A 99 -23.59 -4.27 -5.23
C SER A 99 -22.35 -5.18 -5.22
N ILE A 100 -21.15 -4.58 -5.11
CA ILE A 100 -19.88 -5.30 -4.94
C ILE A 100 -19.68 -5.56 -3.44
N PRO A 101 -19.57 -6.83 -3.01
CA PRO A 101 -19.35 -7.15 -1.60
C PRO A 101 -18.05 -6.57 -1.07
N THR A 102 -18.13 -5.96 0.12
CA THR A 102 -16.98 -5.41 0.84
C THR A 102 -16.90 -5.99 2.25
N GLY A 103 -15.69 -6.13 2.78
CA GLY A 103 -15.43 -6.58 4.14
C GLY A 103 -15.91 -5.60 5.20
N PRO A 104 -15.81 -5.97 6.49
CA PRO A 104 -16.21 -5.11 7.61
C PRO A 104 -15.17 -4.01 7.92
N GLY A 105 -14.01 -4.04 7.28
CA GLY A 105 -12.83 -3.29 7.67
C GLY A 105 -12.02 -4.02 8.74
N ARG A 106 -10.73 -3.73 8.83
CA ARG A 106 -9.79 -4.38 9.74
C ARG A 106 -8.71 -3.38 10.20
N GLY A 107 -7.85 -3.83 11.11
CA GLY A 107 -6.74 -3.02 11.61
C GLY A 107 -7.20 -1.82 12.45
N SER A 108 -6.39 -0.76 12.43
CA SER A 108 -6.61 0.44 13.21
C SER A 108 -7.78 1.30 12.71
N ALA A 109 -8.13 1.22 11.43
CA ALA A 109 -9.23 1.97 10.81
C ALA A 109 -10.59 1.71 11.48
N ALA A 110 -10.79 0.51 12.05
CA ALA A 110 -11.98 0.18 12.82
C ALA A 110 -12.17 1.07 14.07
N GLY A 111 -11.14 1.79 14.52
CA GLY A 111 -11.22 2.75 15.64
C GLY A 111 -11.83 4.10 15.26
N SER A 112 -12.11 4.39 14.00
CA SER A 112 -12.67 5.68 13.55
C SER A 112 -14.18 5.62 13.40
N LEU A 113 -14.87 6.53 14.10
CA LEU A 113 -16.31 6.74 13.96
C LEU A 113 -16.66 7.37 12.60
N VAL A 114 -15.84 8.29 12.11
CA VAL A 114 -16.02 8.88 10.78
C VAL A 114 -16.03 7.80 9.71
N LEU A 115 -15.03 6.89 9.70
CA LEU A 115 -14.98 5.80 8.72
C LEU A 115 -16.16 4.84 8.84
N PHE A 116 -16.65 4.59 10.05
CA PHE A 116 -17.85 3.78 10.29
C PHE A 116 -19.10 4.46 9.74
N VAL A 117 -19.31 5.73 10.06
CA VAL A 117 -20.51 6.48 9.67
C VAL A 117 -20.61 6.66 8.15
N VAL A 118 -19.48 6.89 7.47
CA VAL A 118 -19.47 7.01 6.00
C VAL A 118 -19.43 5.65 5.28
N GLY A 119 -19.43 4.53 6.03
CA GLY A 119 -19.51 3.17 5.46
C GLY A 119 -18.21 2.58 4.95
N VAL A 120 -17.05 3.17 5.31
CA VAL A 120 -15.72 2.62 5.01
C VAL A 120 -15.44 1.41 5.89
N THR A 121 -15.82 1.46 7.17
CA THR A 121 -15.82 0.29 8.04
C THR A 121 -17.25 -0.06 8.46
N LYS A 122 -17.47 -1.29 8.93
CA LYS A 122 -18.77 -1.78 9.45
C LYS A 122 -18.71 -2.05 10.95
N VAL A 123 -17.65 -1.62 11.60
CA VAL A 123 -17.42 -1.80 13.04
C VAL A 123 -17.68 -0.48 13.75
N ASP A 124 -18.66 -0.46 14.66
CA ASP A 124 -18.96 0.70 15.49
C ASP A 124 -17.91 0.84 16.60
N PRO A 125 -17.01 1.83 16.54
CA PRO A 125 -15.93 1.95 17.52
C PRO A 125 -16.40 2.31 18.92
N ILE A 126 -17.54 3.00 19.07
CA ILE A 126 -18.08 3.37 20.37
C ILE A 126 -18.66 2.13 21.05
N LYS A 127 -19.45 1.36 20.31
CA LYS A 127 -20.03 0.10 20.83
C LYS A 127 -18.97 -0.88 21.32
N TYR A 128 -17.82 -0.94 20.67
CA TYR A 128 -16.74 -1.87 21.01
C TYR A 128 -15.61 -1.23 21.83
N GLY A 129 -15.75 0.02 22.26
CA GLY A 129 -14.75 0.71 23.09
C GLY A 129 -13.40 0.89 22.38
N LEU A 130 -13.40 1.12 21.06
CA LEU A 130 -12.17 1.27 20.28
C LEU A 130 -11.67 2.71 20.33
N PHE A 131 -10.34 2.86 20.40
CA PHE A 131 -9.69 4.16 20.51
C PHE A 131 -9.29 4.68 19.13
N PHE A 132 -9.64 5.94 18.83
CA PHE A 132 -9.29 6.62 17.58
C PHE A 132 -7.77 6.85 17.47
N GLU A 133 -7.10 7.09 18.56
CA GLU A 133 -5.67 7.36 18.63
C GLU A 133 -4.81 6.20 18.15
N ARG A 134 -5.38 5.01 18.06
CA ARG A 134 -4.72 3.86 17.42
C ARG A 134 -4.70 3.97 15.90
N PHE A 135 -5.66 4.66 15.32
CA PHE A 135 -5.75 4.91 13.89
C PHE A 135 -4.98 6.18 13.51
N VAL A 136 -5.34 7.32 14.12
CA VAL A 136 -4.71 8.61 13.86
C VAL A 136 -4.34 9.27 15.17
N SER A 137 -3.11 9.78 15.26
CA SER A 137 -2.63 10.54 16.43
C SER A 137 -2.00 11.84 15.98
N ARG A 138 -2.43 12.97 16.59
CA ARG A 138 -1.83 14.30 16.37
C ARG A 138 -0.32 14.32 16.58
N SER A 139 0.17 13.56 17.53
CA SER A 139 1.60 13.51 17.86
C SER A 139 2.44 12.79 16.81
N ARG A 140 1.83 11.97 15.98
CA ARG A 140 2.52 11.19 14.94
C ARG A 140 2.47 11.85 13.56
N ALA A 141 1.42 12.61 13.25
CA ALA A 141 1.27 13.24 11.95
C ALA A 141 2.17 14.49 11.88
N LYS A 142 3.25 14.37 11.10
CA LYS A 142 4.17 15.48 10.83
C LYS A 142 3.86 16.08 9.46
N LYS A 143 3.68 17.40 9.42
CA LYS A 143 3.53 18.17 8.20
C LYS A 143 4.84 18.88 7.87
N ILE A 144 5.17 18.91 6.59
CA ILE A 144 6.28 19.68 6.03
C ILE A 144 5.65 20.70 5.07
N ILE A 145 5.89 21.98 5.28
CA ILE A 145 5.42 23.02 4.36
C ILE A 145 6.62 23.50 3.54
N LYS A 146 6.55 23.32 2.22
CA LYS A 146 7.55 23.78 1.27
C LYS A 146 6.83 24.53 0.14
N ASP A 147 7.23 25.76 -0.13
CA ASP A 147 6.65 26.62 -1.18
C ASP A 147 5.11 26.78 -1.10
N GLY A 148 4.58 26.86 0.12
CA GLY A 148 3.13 26.95 0.38
C GLY A 148 2.35 25.65 0.18
N ILE A 149 3.03 24.53 -0.11
CA ILE A 149 2.44 23.21 -0.30
C ILE A 149 2.67 22.37 0.97
N THR A 150 1.62 21.72 1.44
CA THR A 150 1.69 20.78 2.57
C THR A 150 2.05 19.38 2.08
N TYR A 151 3.07 18.80 2.68
CA TYR A 151 3.48 17.41 2.52
C TYR A 151 3.36 16.69 3.86
N LEU A 152 3.11 15.39 3.82
CA LEU A 152 2.98 14.52 4.99
C LEU A 152 4.15 13.54 5.04
N ASP A 153 4.53 13.13 6.24
CA ASP A 153 5.47 12.03 6.42
C ASP A 153 4.77 10.71 6.07
N GLY A 154 5.14 10.11 4.95
CA GLY A 154 4.51 8.90 4.43
C GLY A 154 4.61 7.69 5.38
N SER A 155 5.61 7.67 6.26
CA SER A 155 5.79 6.59 7.25
C SER A 155 4.75 6.63 8.38
N LEU A 156 4.04 7.75 8.52
CA LEU A 156 3.08 8.03 9.59
C LEU A 156 1.64 8.11 9.10
N LEU A 157 1.40 7.87 7.81
CA LEU A 157 0.05 7.81 7.26
C LEU A 157 -0.70 6.59 7.83
N PRO A 158 -1.97 6.77 8.23
CA PRO A 158 -2.78 5.65 8.71
C PRO A 158 -3.17 4.73 7.55
N ASP A 159 -3.12 3.44 7.78
CA ASP A 159 -3.57 2.44 6.79
C ASP A 159 -5.07 2.22 6.89
N VAL A 160 -5.75 2.22 5.74
CA VAL A 160 -7.13 1.78 5.60
C VAL A 160 -7.16 0.58 4.66
N ASP A 161 -7.37 -0.60 5.22
CA ASP A 161 -7.48 -1.83 4.47
C ASP A 161 -8.91 -2.04 3.96
N ASN A 162 -9.11 -1.93 2.66
CA ASN A 162 -10.40 -2.15 2.02
C ASN A 162 -10.48 -3.58 1.44
N ASP A 163 -11.26 -4.45 2.08
CA ASP A 163 -11.51 -5.80 1.57
C ASP A 163 -12.63 -5.76 0.53
N ILE A 164 -12.35 -6.20 -0.70
CA ILE A 164 -13.27 -6.19 -1.84
C ILE A 164 -13.36 -7.59 -2.42
N SER A 165 -14.56 -8.00 -2.89
CA SER A 165 -14.76 -9.29 -3.54
C SER A 165 -13.77 -9.51 -4.69
N TYR A 166 -13.08 -10.65 -4.66
CA TYR A 166 -12.07 -11.01 -5.64
C TYR A 166 -12.61 -11.01 -7.07
N ASP A 167 -13.81 -11.57 -7.27
CA ASP A 167 -14.42 -11.76 -8.58
C ASP A 167 -14.69 -10.43 -9.30
N ARG A 168 -14.96 -9.36 -8.55
CA ARG A 168 -15.32 -8.05 -9.09
C ARG A 168 -14.25 -6.97 -8.87
N ARG A 169 -13.10 -7.36 -8.37
CA ARG A 169 -11.98 -6.45 -8.08
C ARG A 169 -11.53 -5.67 -9.32
N ALA A 170 -11.50 -6.31 -10.50
CA ALA A 170 -11.10 -5.65 -11.74
C ALA A 170 -11.99 -4.45 -12.10
N GLU A 171 -13.28 -4.49 -11.76
CA GLU A 171 -14.20 -3.37 -11.98
C GLU A 171 -13.83 -2.17 -11.10
N VAL A 172 -13.47 -2.42 -9.85
CA VAL A 172 -13.06 -1.36 -8.91
C VAL A 172 -11.73 -0.74 -9.33
N ILE A 173 -10.78 -1.56 -9.77
CA ILE A 173 -9.51 -1.08 -10.34
C ILE A 173 -9.77 -0.15 -11.53
N LYS A 174 -10.59 -0.58 -12.47
CA LYS A 174 -10.93 0.21 -13.65
C LYS A 174 -11.65 1.52 -13.28
N TYR A 175 -12.50 1.49 -12.26
CA TYR A 175 -13.13 2.72 -11.74
C TYR A 175 -12.08 3.71 -11.23
N ILE A 176 -11.13 3.26 -10.42
CA ILE A 176 -10.06 4.09 -9.86
C ILE A 176 -9.18 4.66 -11.00
N GLU A 177 -8.75 3.82 -11.95
CA GLU A 177 -7.94 4.23 -13.09
C GLU A 177 -8.64 5.29 -13.96
N ASN A 178 -9.94 5.12 -14.22
CA ASN A 178 -10.72 6.10 -14.98
C ASN A 178 -10.91 7.42 -14.23
N LYS A 179 -11.16 7.35 -12.92
CA LYS A 179 -11.39 8.53 -12.09
C LYS A 179 -10.12 9.36 -11.89
N HIS A 180 -8.98 8.68 -11.80
CA HIS A 180 -7.68 9.29 -11.59
C HIS A 180 -6.76 9.08 -12.80
N ALA A 181 -7.27 9.30 -14.02
CA ALA A 181 -6.54 9.08 -15.26
C ALA A 181 -5.20 9.85 -15.28
N GLY A 182 -4.11 9.16 -15.68
CA GLY A 182 -2.74 9.70 -15.65
C GLY A 182 -2.08 9.73 -14.27
N LYS A 183 -2.84 9.54 -13.18
CA LYS A 183 -2.36 9.64 -11.80
C LYS A 183 -2.31 8.29 -11.07
N THR A 184 -2.57 7.20 -11.77
CA THR A 184 -2.57 5.86 -11.20
C THR A 184 -1.53 4.98 -11.86
N SER A 185 -0.96 4.06 -11.07
CA SER A 185 -0.09 3.01 -11.56
C SER A 185 -0.20 1.77 -10.69
N LYS A 186 -0.01 0.60 -11.28
CA LYS A 186 0.22 -0.63 -10.53
C LYS A 186 1.62 -0.58 -9.92
N ILE A 187 1.79 -1.11 -8.72
CA ILE A 187 3.07 -1.10 -8.03
C ILE A 187 3.96 -2.21 -8.57
N LEU A 188 5.15 -1.84 -9.04
CA LEU A 188 6.19 -2.78 -9.44
C LEU A 188 6.73 -3.51 -8.21
N THR A 189 6.92 -4.81 -8.33
CA THR A 189 7.59 -5.63 -7.32
C THR A 189 8.91 -6.17 -7.86
N LEU A 190 9.92 -6.22 -7.00
CA LEU A 190 11.19 -6.87 -7.28
C LEU A 190 11.18 -8.26 -6.64
N ASN A 191 11.19 -9.29 -7.48
CA ASN A 191 11.27 -10.66 -7.00
C ASN A 191 12.73 -11.04 -6.82
N THR A 192 13.12 -11.40 -5.61
CA THR A 192 14.49 -11.80 -5.29
C THR A 192 14.65 -13.32 -5.35
N LEU A 193 15.89 -13.76 -5.52
CA LEU A 193 16.26 -15.16 -5.41
C LEU A 193 16.19 -15.60 -3.93
N SER A 194 15.19 -16.41 -3.60
CA SER A 194 15.03 -16.99 -2.27
C SER A 194 16.04 -18.11 -2.02
N SER A 195 16.31 -18.44 -0.75
CA SER A 195 17.21 -19.54 -0.36
C SER A 195 16.90 -20.85 -1.06
N LYS A 196 15.64 -21.28 -1.05
CA LYS A 196 15.20 -22.49 -1.73
C LYS A 196 15.44 -22.44 -3.24
N LEU A 197 15.15 -21.30 -3.87
CA LEU A 197 15.37 -21.13 -5.30
C LEU A 197 16.83 -21.12 -5.66
N CYS A 198 17.70 -20.47 -4.86
CA CYS A 198 19.15 -20.48 -5.07
C CYS A 198 19.70 -21.90 -5.05
N ILE A 199 19.31 -22.73 -4.06
CA ILE A 199 19.76 -24.13 -4.00
C ILE A 199 19.29 -24.92 -5.22
N LYS A 200 18.04 -24.74 -5.66
CA LYS A 200 17.50 -25.44 -6.84
C LYS A 200 18.26 -25.05 -8.12
N GLU A 201 18.42 -23.76 -8.38
CA GLU A 201 19.06 -23.29 -9.61
C GLU A 201 20.58 -23.58 -9.60
N CYS A 202 21.28 -23.30 -8.51
CA CYS A 202 22.70 -23.61 -8.40
C CYS A 202 22.96 -25.11 -8.39
N GLY A 203 22.12 -25.90 -7.76
CA GLY A 203 22.22 -27.35 -7.77
C GLY A 203 22.11 -27.95 -9.17
N LYS A 204 21.15 -27.45 -9.98
CA LYS A 204 20.99 -27.90 -11.38
C LYS A 204 22.15 -27.47 -12.26
N ILE A 205 22.57 -26.19 -12.19
CA ILE A 205 23.52 -25.61 -13.14
C ILE A 205 24.96 -25.94 -12.76
N VAL A 206 25.32 -25.80 -11.50
CA VAL A 206 26.68 -25.96 -10.99
C VAL A 206 26.92 -27.40 -10.50
N GLY A 207 25.95 -27.94 -9.79
CA GLY A 207 26.02 -29.29 -9.20
C GLY A 207 25.62 -30.41 -10.16
N SER A 208 25.04 -30.10 -11.31
CA SER A 208 24.48 -31.07 -12.27
C SER A 208 23.45 -32.05 -11.66
N PHE A 209 22.78 -31.63 -10.59
CA PHE A 209 21.74 -32.42 -9.93
C PHE A 209 20.43 -32.41 -10.75
N SER A 210 19.69 -33.50 -10.65
CA SER A 210 18.34 -33.57 -11.20
C SER A 210 17.34 -32.67 -10.46
N GLU A 211 16.21 -32.39 -11.08
CA GLU A 211 15.12 -31.62 -10.48
C GLU A 211 14.61 -32.24 -9.16
N THR A 212 14.55 -33.59 -9.12
CA THR A 212 14.11 -34.32 -7.92
C THR A 212 15.08 -34.13 -6.76
N GLU A 213 16.38 -34.27 -7.02
CA GLU A 213 17.42 -34.10 -5.99
C GLU A 213 17.43 -32.68 -5.42
N VAL A 214 17.37 -31.64 -6.27
CA VAL A 214 17.38 -30.25 -5.77
C VAL A 214 16.07 -29.89 -5.04
N ASN A 215 14.95 -30.50 -5.41
CA ASN A 215 13.70 -30.32 -4.69
C ASN A 215 13.79 -30.90 -3.28
N GLU A 216 14.31 -32.13 -3.15
CA GLU A 216 14.54 -32.78 -1.87
C GLU A 216 15.47 -31.95 -0.96
N VAL A 217 16.58 -31.50 -1.48
CA VAL A 217 17.53 -30.64 -0.73
C VAL A 217 16.88 -29.33 -0.31
N SER A 218 16.14 -28.70 -1.20
CA SER A 218 15.45 -27.43 -0.87
C SER A 218 14.42 -27.59 0.25
N ASP A 219 13.86 -28.78 0.42
CA ASP A 219 12.88 -29.06 1.48
C ASP A 219 13.53 -29.26 2.86
N PHE A 220 14.84 -29.47 2.91
CA PHE A 220 15.58 -29.43 4.17
C PHE A 220 15.66 -28.00 4.75
N ILE A 221 15.48 -26.95 3.92
CA ILE A 221 15.51 -25.58 4.41
C ILE A 221 14.25 -25.29 5.24
N PRO A 222 14.40 -25.00 6.55
CA PRO A 222 13.28 -24.84 7.45
C PRO A 222 12.40 -23.62 7.11
N LYS A 223 11.14 -23.72 7.53
CA LYS A 223 10.20 -22.61 7.52
C LYS A 223 9.64 -22.44 8.93
N GLN A 224 9.75 -21.24 9.49
CA GLN A 224 9.23 -20.93 10.82
C GLN A 224 8.38 -19.65 10.76
N PHE A 225 7.19 -19.69 11.35
CA PHE A 225 6.23 -18.57 11.35
C PHE A 225 5.96 -17.95 9.95
N GLY A 226 5.93 -18.79 8.91
CA GLY A 226 5.70 -18.34 7.53
C GLY A 226 6.96 -17.87 6.79
N ARG A 227 8.07 -17.59 7.48
CA ARG A 227 9.36 -17.19 6.90
C ARG A 227 10.21 -18.43 6.60
N VAL A 228 10.75 -18.50 5.39
CA VAL A 228 11.78 -19.47 5.02
C VAL A 228 13.13 -18.95 5.53
N PHE A 229 13.93 -19.82 6.12
CA PHE A 229 15.28 -19.48 6.59
C PHE A 229 16.17 -19.08 5.41
N ASP A 230 17.11 -18.17 5.65
CA ASP A 230 18.20 -17.96 4.70
C ASP A 230 19.18 -19.15 4.72
N LEU A 231 20.11 -19.16 3.75
CA LEU A 231 21.01 -20.31 3.59
C LEU A 231 21.95 -20.49 4.78
N GLU A 232 22.41 -19.40 5.40
CA GLU A 232 23.28 -19.47 6.59
C GLU A 232 22.52 -19.91 7.83
N GLU A 233 21.29 -19.40 8.01
CA GLU A 233 20.41 -19.84 9.08
C GLU A 233 20.10 -21.35 8.95
N ALA A 234 19.74 -21.79 7.73
CA ALA A 234 19.45 -23.20 7.46
C ALA A 234 20.66 -24.12 7.71
N TYR A 235 21.85 -23.70 7.32
CA TYR A 235 23.08 -24.45 7.58
C TYR A 235 23.33 -24.65 9.08
N LYS A 236 23.03 -23.63 9.90
CA LYS A 236 23.20 -23.69 11.36
C LYS A 236 22.10 -24.54 12.04
N ALA A 237 20.88 -24.48 11.53
CA ALA A 237 19.71 -25.01 12.20
C ALA A 237 19.35 -26.46 11.80
N GLU A 238 19.70 -26.92 10.59
CA GLU A 238 19.22 -28.18 10.04
C GLU A 238 20.40 -29.12 9.66
N ASP A 239 20.54 -30.20 10.40
CA ASP A 239 21.66 -31.14 10.24
C ASP A 239 21.69 -31.81 8.85
N ARG A 240 20.54 -32.12 8.28
CA ARG A 240 20.45 -32.75 6.94
C ARG A 240 20.90 -31.77 5.85
N PHE A 241 20.53 -30.50 5.97
CA PHE A 241 20.99 -29.46 5.05
C PHE A 241 22.49 -29.23 5.19
N ARG A 242 22.98 -29.17 6.42
CA ARG A 242 24.43 -29.04 6.72
C ARG A 242 25.24 -30.18 6.10
N ALA A 243 24.81 -31.43 6.31
CA ALA A 243 25.50 -32.60 5.75
C ALA A 243 25.59 -32.55 4.21
N TRP A 244 24.51 -32.10 3.55
CA TRP A 244 24.51 -31.91 2.11
C TRP A 244 25.47 -30.78 1.68
N VAL A 245 25.46 -29.65 2.38
CA VAL A 245 26.33 -28.49 2.10
C VAL A 245 27.80 -28.87 2.26
N ASP A 246 28.17 -29.61 3.30
CA ASP A 246 29.56 -30.03 3.56
C ASP A 246 30.17 -30.84 2.41
N ILE A 247 29.34 -31.58 1.69
CA ILE A 247 29.74 -32.33 0.48
C ILE A 247 29.74 -31.42 -0.75
N ASN A 248 28.82 -30.43 -0.82
CA ASN A 248 28.55 -29.60 -1.99
C ASN A 248 28.91 -28.12 -1.76
N LYS A 249 29.99 -27.83 -1.09
CA LYS A 249 30.40 -26.46 -0.70
C LYS A 249 30.40 -25.46 -1.85
N HIS A 250 30.87 -25.85 -3.00
CA HIS A 250 30.95 -24.99 -4.19
C HIS A 250 29.56 -24.53 -4.67
N VAL A 251 28.54 -25.38 -4.60
CA VAL A 251 27.15 -25.04 -4.94
C VAL A 251 26.59 -24.07 -3.89
N TYR A 252 26.82 -24.37 -2.62
CA TYR A 252 26.35 -23.54 -1.50
C TYR A 252 26.96 -22.13 -1.50
N GLU A 253 28.28 -22.00 -1.73
CA GLU A 253 28.96 -20.72 -1.77
C GLU A 253 28.42 -19.81 -2.90
N ILE A 254 28.12 -20.39 -4.07
CA ILE A 254 27.51 -19.66 -5.17
C ILE A 254 26.07 -19.27 -4.83
N ALA A 255 25.29 -20.18 -4.25
CA ALA A 255 23.91 -19.94 -3.82
C ALA A 255 23.84 -18.80 -2.79
N CYS A 256 24.76 -18.75 -1.83
CA CYS A 256 24.85 -17.65 -0.85
C CYS A 256 25.13 -16.29 -1.49
N LYS A 257 25.97 -16.24 -2.52
CA LYS A 257 26.24 -15.01 -3.27
C LYS A 257 25.06 -14.52 -4.10
N LEU A 258 24.19 -15.43 -4.52
CA LEU A 258 23.01 -15.11 -5.35
C LEU A 258 21.76 -14.85 -4.51
N GLN A 259 21.70 -15.32 -3.27
CA GLN A 259 20.54 -15.10 -2.40
C GLN A 259 20.28 -13.61 -2.20
N GLY A 260 19.02 -13.21 -2.37
CA GLY A 260 18.59 -11.82 -2.21
C GLY A 260 18.81 -10.93 -3.44
N ILE A 261 19.52 -11.40 -4.47
CA ILE A 261 19.66 -10.65 -5.73
C ILE A 261 18.32 -10.63 -6.47
N ASN A 262 18.02 -9.51 -7.11
CA ASN A 262 16.82 -9.37 -7.92
C ASN A 262 16.85 -10.32 -9.12
N LYS A 263 15.83 -11.16 -9.24
CA LYS A 263 15.66 -12.11 -10.35
C LYS A 263 14.88 -11.48 -11.51
N ASN A 264 13.72 -10.94 -11.20
CA ASN A 264 12.83 -10.32 -12.18
C ASN A 264 11.90 -9.32 -11.49
N THR A 265 11.20 -8.54 -12.30
CA THR A 265 10.13 -7.68 -11.86
C THR A 265 8.79 -8.39 -11.96
N GLY A 266 7.86 -8.02 -11.09
CA GLY A 266 6.48 -8.44 -11.12
C GLY A 266 5.55 -7.25 -10.89
N VAL A 267 4.27 -7.50 -10.83
CA VAL A 267 3.25 -6.49 -10.49
C VAL A 267 2.61 -6.89 -9.17
N HIS A 268 2.46 -5.92 -8.28
CA HIS A 268 1.82 -6.17 -6.98
C HIS A 268 0.37 -6.63 -7.19
N PRO A 269 -0.08 -7.70 -6.54
CA PRO A 269 -1.39 -8.30 -6.82
C PRO A 269 -2.57 -7.43 -6.40
N SER A 270 -2.40 -6.46 -5.49
CA SER A 270 -3.48 -5.67 -4.91
C SER A 270 -3.20 -4.17 -4.79
N GLY A 271 -1.95 -3.73 -4.80
CA GLY A 271 -1.61 -2.33 -4.59
C GLY A 271 -1.72 -1.51 -5.88
N ILE A 272 -2.38 -0.36 -5.78
CA ILE A 272 -2.43 0.68 -6.80
C ILE A 272 -1.95 1.97 -6.17
N ALA A 273 -0.98 2.62 -6.81
CA ALA A 273 -0.58 3.97 -6.44
C ALA A 273 -1.56 4.98 -7.04
N ILE A 274 -1.98 5.95 -6.24
CA ILE A 274 -2.77 7.11 -6.68
C ILE A 274 -1.97 8.35 -6.31
N SER A 275 -1.57 9.13 -7.30
CA SER A 275 -0.73 10.32 -7.14
C SER A 275 -1.56 11.61 -7.18
N TYR A 276 -1.05 12.64 -6.53
CA TYR A 276 -1.54 14.01 -6.71
C TYR A 276 -1.20 14.56 -8.10
N TYR A 277 0.04 14.32 -8.55
CA TYR A 277 0.58 14.70 -9.85
C TYR A 277 0.41 13.57 -10.86
N ASP A 278 0.60 13.86 -12.13
CA ASP A 278 0.72 12.80 -13.13
C ASP A 278 1.86 11.87 -12.74
N ILE A 279 1.61 10.56 -12.78
CA ILE A 279 2.53 9.58 -12.18
C ILE A 279 3.91 9.59 -12.82
N GLU A 280 3.98 9.87 -14.13
CA GLU A 280 5.23 9.95 -14.89
C GLU A 280 6.10 11.16 -14.51
N GLU A 281 5.50 12.19 -13.88
CA GLU A 281 6.23 13.37 -13.40
C GLU A 281 6.94 13.11 -12.06
N VAL A 282 6.49 12.13 -11.29
CA VAL A 282 6.97 11.89 -9.92
C VAL A 282 7.74 10.59 -9.75
N CYS A 283 7.55 9.62 -10.65
CA CYS A 283 8.33 8.38 -10.59
C CYS A 283 8.48 7.73 -11.98
N PRO A 284 9.58 6.99 -12.21
CA PRO A 284 9.73 6.19 -13.40
C PRO A 284 8.63 5.13 -13.52
N VAL A 285 8.07 4.97 -14.71
CA VAL A 285 7.05 3.96 -15.00
C VAL A 285 7.55 2.98 -16.07
N GLN A 286 7.06 1.75 -16.04
CA GLN A 286 7.38 0.71 -17.00
C GLN A 286 6.09 0.12 -17.56
N LYS A 287 5.98 -0.04 -18.88
CA LYS A 287 4.90 -0.81 -19.49
C LYS A 287 5.00 -2.28 -19.08
N THR A 288 3.87 -2.85 -18.72
CA THR A 288 3.74 -4.29 -18.53
C THR A 288 3.27 -4.96 -19.83
N SER A 289 3.30 -6.31 -19.87
CA SER A 289 2.75 -7.08 -21.00
C SER A 289 1.23 -6.91 -21.17
N GLU A 290 0.55 -6.35 -20.16
CA GLU A 290 -0.89 -6.14 -20.16
C GLU A 290 -1.29 -4.68 -20.49
N GLY A 291 -0.34 -3.80 -20.76
CA GLY A 291 -0.55 -2.39 -21.10
C GLY A 291 0.29 -1.42 -20.32
#